data_008a93baba29816913ab0e4dc1d60ff6
#
_entry.id   008a93baba29816913ab0e4dc1d60ff6
#
_cell.length_a   1.000
_cell.length_b   1.000
_cell.length_c   1.000
_cell.angle_alpha   90.00
_cell.angle_beta   90.00
_cell.angle_gamma   90.00
#
_symmetry.space_group_name_H-M   'P 1'
#
loop_
_entity.id
_entity.type
_entity.pdbx_description
1 polymer ?
#
loop_
_entity_poly.entity_id
_entity_poly.type
_entity_poly.pdbx_seq_one_letter_code
_entity_poly.pdbx_strand_id
1 'polypeptide(L)'
;MADITLKINGMEVTAPAGSTILEAARLAHIRIPTLCYLKEINEIGACRICVVEVKGARTLVTACVYPVSNGMEVWTNTPRVLAARKETLKLLLSDHDKECLSCVRSGSCELQALCQEYGVDDAHEFDGIMNKFELDTSAPHMVRDNNKCILCRRCVAACEKFQSIGVIGANNRGFKTNIGCAYDMPLGDTACVDCGQCIAVCPTGALYEKDDTDAVFAAIADPQKTVFVQTAPAVRAALGEEFGFEIGTPVEGKLAAALRRLGFDGVYDTNFGADLTILEEAHEFLERVKNGGKLPLITSCSPGWVKFCEHYFPDMTENLSSCKSPHQMQGAVMKSYLAEKKGLDPKDIVTVSVMPCTAKKFEHIRDDQDATGYPDVDIVITTRELARMIRRAGLDFANLPDEKFDDPLGEYSGGAVIFGATGGVMEAALRTAVYWLTNDDVNTPVDFTEVRGNKGIKEATYEVAGIKVRVAVASGLANARELLTKVQKGEAQYEFIEIMACPGGCINGGGQPRVSAEVRNFTDYRAKRASALYGLDKDAPIRKSHQNESLKKLYAEYLGEIGGEKAHHLLHTTYVKRGLYK
;
A
#
# COMPACT_ATOMS: atom_id res chain seq x y z
N MET A 1 18.66 -17.79 -23.18
CA MET A 1 17.52 -18.33 -23.95
C MET A 1 17.68 -17.84 -25.38
N ALA A 2 17.37 -18.65 -26.40
CA ALA A 2 17.48 -18.21 -27.80
C ALA A 2 16.42 -17.12 -28.08
N ASP A 3 16.81 -16.09 -28.82
CA ASP A 3 15.88 -15.04 -29.24
C ASP A 3 14.97 -15.55 -30.39
N ILE A 4 13.75 -15.09 -30.43
CA ILE A 4 12.73 -15.39 -31.43
C ILE A 4 12.51 -14.15 -32.28
N THR A 5 12.56 -14.30 -33.62
CA THR A 5 12.28 -13.23 -34.57
C THR A 5 10.90 -13.45 -35.18
N LEU A 6 10.06 -12.40 -35.15
CA LEU A 6 8.70 -12.37 -35.68
C LEU A 6 8.41 -11.02 -36.35
N LYS A 7 7.28 -10.91 -37.03
CA LYS A 7 6.81 -9.64 -37.58
C LYS A 7 5.54 -9.17 -36.90
N ILE A 8 5.52 -7.91 -36.45
CA ILE A 8 4.33 -7.27 -35.89
C ILE A 8 4.01 -6.02 -36.72
N ASN A 9 2.83 -5.97 -37.34
CA ASN A 9 2.41 -4.92 -38.26
C ASN A 9 3.45 -4.67 -39.38
N GLY A 10 4.09 -5.74 -39.88
CA GLY A 10 5.12 -5.69 -40.90
C GLY A 10 6.54 -5.34 -40.43
N MET A 11 6.71 -4.92 -39.17
CA MET A 11 8.02 -4.65 -38.57
C MET A 11 8.62 -5.93 -37.98
N GLU A 12 9.92 -6.13 -38.20
CA GLU A 12 10.67 -7.23 -37.59
C GLU A 12 10.93 -6.91 -36.10
N VAL A 13 10.65 -7.86 -35.24
CA VAL A 13 10.78 -7.75 -33.79
C VAL A 13 11.49 -8.98 -33.26
N THR A 14 12.49 -8.77 -32.41
CA THR A 14 13.19 -9.83 -31.69
C THR A 14 12.76 -9.81 -30.23
N ALA A 15 12.35 -10.97 -29.70
CA ALA A 15 11.91 -11.13 -28.34
C ALA A 15 12.50 -12.40 -27.71
N PRO A 16 12.72 -12.45 -26.39
CA PRO A 16 13.17 -13.66 -25.71
C PRO A 16 12.19 -14.84 -25.91
N ALA A 17 12.72 -16.05 -26.06
CA ALA A 17 11.91 -17.25 -26.13
C ALA A 17 11.00 -17.38 -24.89
N GLY A 18 9.73 -17.72 -25.10
CA GLY A 18 8.71 -17.78 -24.05
C GLY A 18 7.96 -16.48 -23.81
N SER A 19 8.35 -15.37 -24.47
CA SER A 19 7.56 -14.12 -24.43
C SER A 19 6.19 -14.32 -25.06
N THR A 20 5.22 -13.53 -24.61
CA THR A 20 3.90 -13.43 -25.25
C THR A 20 3.93 -12.40 -26.39
N ILE A 21 2.92 -12.46 -27.27
CA ILE A 21 2.76 -11.44 -28.33
C ILE A 21 2.65 -10.03 -27.69
N LEU A 22 2.00 -9.89 -26.55
CA LEU A 22 1.87 -8.61 -25.82
C LEU A 22 3.24 -8.06 -25.44
N GLU A 23 4.11 -8.90 -24.90
CA GLU A 23 5.47 -8.52 -24.49
C GLU A 23 6.34 -8.17 -25.70
N ALA A 24 6.29 -8.98 -26.75
CA ALA A 24 7.01 -8.70 -28.01
C ALA A 24 6.54 -7.38 -28.66
N ALA A 25 5.22 -7.12 -28.69
CA ALA A 25 4.67 -5.87 -29.21
C ALA A 25 5.19 -4.66 -28.41
N ARG A 26 5.32 -4.78 -27.09
CA ARG A 26 5.85 -3.71 -26.23
C ARG A 26 7.31 -3.39 -26.54
N LEU A 27 8.14 -4.40 -26.83
CA LEU A 27 9.54 -4.19 -27.26
C LEU A 27 9.62 -3.39 -28.57
N ALA A 28 8.61 -3.52 -29.43
CA ALA A 28 8.47 -2.76 -30.68
C ALA A 28 7.73 -1.42 -30.50
N HIS A 29 7.49 -0.97 -29.26
CA HIS A 29 6.70 0.22 -28.95
C HIS A 29 5.26 0.20 -29.49
N ILE A 30 4.69 -1.00 -29.70
CA ILE A 30 3.31 -1.19 -30.11
C ILE A 30 2.46 -1.47 -28.88
N ARG A 31 1.48 -0.61 -28.63
CA ARG A 31 0.51 -0.77 -27.55
C ARG A 31 -0.60 -1.73 -27.96
N ILE A 32 -0.80 -2.79 -27.18
CA ILE A 32 -1.98 -3.66 -27.25
C ILE A 32 -2.77 -3.46 -25.94
N PRO A 33 -4.05 -3.05 -25.99
CA PRO A 33 -4.83 -2.76 -24.79
C PRO A 33 -5.15 -4.03 -24.01
N THR A 34 -5.27 -3.88 -22.67
CA THR A 34 -5.64 -4.99 -21.76
C THR A 34 -6.56 -4.49 -20.66
N LEU A 35 -7.44 -5.36 -20.11
CA LEU A 35 -8.25 -5.08 -18.93
C LEU A 35 -8.07 -6.13 -17.83
N CYS A 36 -7.77 -7.39 -18.16
CA CYS A 36 -7.58 -8.43 -17.14
C CYS A 36 -6.09 -8.71 -16.85
N TYR A 37 -5.19 -8.46 -17.78
CA TYR A 37 -3.79 -8.84 -17.68
C TYR A 37 -3.03 -8.04 -16.61
N LEU A 38 -2.33 -8.77 -15.76
CA LEU A 38 -1.28 -8.26 -14.87
C LEU A 38 -0.13 -9.26 -14.89
N LYS A 39 1.02 -8.84 -15.39
CA LYS A 39 2.18 -9.69 -15.69
C LYS A 39 2.61 -10.61 -14.55
N GLU A 40 2.56 -10.14 -13.32
CA GLU A 40 3.06 -10.90 -12.17
C GLU A 40 2.03 -11.91 -11.63
N ILE A 41 0.74 -11.67 -11.81
CA ILE A 41 -0.29 -12.40 -11.06
C ILE A 41 -1.51 -12.86 -11.87
N ASN A 42 -1.85 -12.23 -13.01
CA ASN A 42 -3.12 -12.49 -13.68
C ASN A 42 -3.02 -12.58 -15.20
N GLU A 43 -2.57 -13.71 -15.70
CA GLU A 43 -2.36 -14.01 -17.11
C GLU A 43 -3.41 -15.02 -17.60
N ILE A 44 -4.71 -14.63 -17.58
CA ILE A 44 -5.84 -15.54 -17.80
C ILE A 44 -6.58 -15.35 -19.13
N GLY A 45 -6.28 -14.29 -19.90
CA GLY A 45 -6.89 -14.01 -21.19
C GLY A 45 -8.42 -13.83 -21.18
N ALA A 46 -9.03 -13.45 -20.03
CA ALA A 46 -10.49 -13.47 -19.83
C ALA A 46 -11.22 -12.34 -20.56
N CYS A 47 -10.70 -11.12 -20.57
CA CYS A 47 -11.42 -9.94 -21.08
C CYS A 47 -11.46 -9.85 -22.61
N ARG A 48 -10.62 -10.56 -23.32
CA ARG A 48 -10.51 -10.60 -24.80
C ARG A 48 -10.21 -9.25 -25.49
N ILE A 49 -9.88 -8.21 -24.76
CA ILE A 49 -9.54 -6.88 -25.32
C ILE A 49 -8.21 -6.91 -26.08
N CYS A 50 -7.26 -7.73 -25.67
CA CYS A 50 -5.94 -7.84 -26.30
C CYS A 50 -5.90 -8.71 -27.56
N VAL A 51 -7.03 -8.97 -28.22
CA VAL A 51 -7.08 -9.80 -29.44
C VAL A 51 -6.27 -9.19 -30.57
N VAL A 52 -5.56 -10.07 -31.31
CA VAL A 52 -4.75 -9.74 -32.49
C VAL A 52 -4.98 -10.79 -33.58
N GLU A 53 -4.62 -10.44 -34.81
CA GLU A 53 -4.65 -11.35 -35.94
C GLU A 53 -3.26 -11.97 -36.13
N VAL A 54 -3.22 -13.30 -36.30
CA VAL A 54 -1.99 -14.05 -36.57
C VAL A 54 -2.16 -14.81 -37.88
N LYS A 55 -1.18 -14.70 -38.78
CA LYS A 55 -1.19 -15.40 -40.06
C LYS A 55 -1.36 -16.90 -39.88
N GLY A 56 -2.35 -17.47 -40.55
CA GLY A 56 -2.67 -18.91 -40.47
C GLY A 56 -3.56 -19.32 -39.28
N ALA A 57 -3.84 -18.42 -38.33
CA ALA A 57 -4.78 -18.68 -37.25
C ALA A 57 -6.24 -18.56 -37.78
N ARG A 58 -7.11 -19.48 -37.36
CA ARG A 58 -8.55 -19.48 -37.75
C ARG A 58 -9.32 -18.33 -37.08
N THR A 59 -8.92 -17.94 -35.90
CA THR A 59 -9.59 -16.92 -35.07
C THR A 59 -8.58 -15.89 -34.57
N LEU A 60 -9.07 -14.74 -34.11
CA LEU A 60 -8.23 -13.79 -33.35
C LEU A 60 -7.73 -14.44 -32.07
N VAL A 61 -6.47 -14.22 -31.70
CA VAL A 61 -5.84 -14.78 -30.52
C VAL A 61 -5.60 -13.68 -29.47
N THR A 62 -5.53 -14.06 -28.20
CA THR A 62 -5.28 -13.12 -27.09
C THR A 62 -3.79 -12.92 -26.89
N ALA A 63 -3.28 -11.74 -27.25
CA ALA A 63 -1.86 -11.42 -27.20
C ALA A 63 -1.21 -11.59 -25.82
N CYS A 64 -1.96 -11.41 -24.74
CA CYS A 64 -1.44 -11.46 -23.36
C CYS A 64 -1.07 -12.88 -22.87
N VAL A 65 -1.51 -13.93 -23.55
CA VAL A 65 -1.24 -15.34 -23.17
C VAL A 65 -0.75 -16.19 -24.35
N TYR A 66 -0.67 -15.62 -25.54
CA TYR A 66 -0.26 -16.39 -26.73
C TYR A 66 1.25 -16.25 -26.93
N PRO A 67 2.03 -17.36 -26.87
CA PRO A 67 3.48 -17.32 -26.97
C PRO A 67 3.92 -16.99 -28.41
N VAL A 68 5.06 -16.29 -28.54
CA VAL A 68 5.68 -15.99 -29.83
C VAL A 68 6.41 -17.21 -30.41
N SER A 69 6.52 -17.27 -31.74
CA SER A 69 7.31 -18.27 -32.46
C SER A 69 8.06 -17.65 -33.63
N ASN A 70 9.17 -18.28 -34.05
CA ASN A 70 9.96 -17.80 -35.19
C ASN A 70 9.11 -17.72 -36.47
N GLY A 71 9.26 -16.58 -37.18
CA GLY A 71 8.57 -16.33 -38.43
C GLY A 71 7.07 -16.02 -38.29
N MET A 72 6.55 -15.89 -37.05
CA MET A 72 5.17 -15.48 -36.80
C MET A 72 4.90 -14.09 -37.39
N GLU A 73 3.75 -13.92 -38.05
CA GLU A 73 3.28 -12.63 -38.54
C GLU A 73 2.01 -12.22 -37.79
N VAL A 74 2.05 -11.06 -37.13
CA VAL A 74 0.98 -10.57 -36.24
C VAL A 74 0.52 -9.19 -36.70
N TRP A 75 -0.80 -8.96 -36.70
CA TRP A 75 -1.40 -7.65 -36.92
C TRP A 75 -2.25 -7.24 -35.72
N THR A 76 -2.03 -6.03 -35.23
CA THR A 76 -2.65 -5.51 -34.01
C THR A 76 -3.75 -4.48 -34.30
N ASN A 77 -3.88 -4.02 -35.53
CA ASN A 77 -4.70 -2.87 -35.94
C ASN A 77 -5.50 -3.07 -37.23
N THR A 78 -5.76 -4.31 -37.64
CA THR A 78 -6.65 -4.58 -38.79
C THR A 78 -8.08 -4.14 -38.47
N PRO A 79 -8.92 -3.80 -39.49
CA PRO A 79 -10.33 -3.51 -39.28
C PRO A 79 -11.06 -4.59 -38.48
N ARG A 80 -10.71 -5.87 -38.71
CA ARG A 80 -11.26 -7.03 -37.97
C ARG A 80 -10.89 -6.99 -36.50
N VAL A 81 -9.64 -6.67 -36.16
CA VAL A 81 -9.17 -6.54 -34.77
C VAL A 81 -9.86 -5.38 -34.06
N LEU A 82 -9.91 -4.22 -34.71
CA LEU A 82 -10.52 -3.01 -34.13
C LEU A 82 -12.03 -3.21 -33.88
N ALA A 83 -12.75 -3.78 -34.85
CA ALA A 83 -14.17 -4.11 -34.69
C ALA A 83 -14.39 -5.11 -33.53
N ALA A 84 -13.60 -6.19 -33.45
CA ALA A 84 -13.72 -7.17 -32.39
C ALA A 84 -13.49 -6.57 -30.98
N ARG A 85 -12.56 -5.62 -30.84
CA ARG A 85 -12.34 -4.91 -29.57
C ARG A 85 -13.51 -4.00 -29.21
N LYS A 86 -14.05 -3.25 -30.19
CA LYS A 86 -15.23 -2.38 -29.98
C LYS A 86 -16.44 -3.20 -29.52
N GLU A 87 -16.74 -4.32 -30.22
CA GLU A 87 -17.81 -5.21 -29.83
C GLU A 87 -17.61 -5.85 -28.43
N THR A 88 -16.36 -6.22 -28.11
CA THR A 88 -16.04 -6.73 -26.77
C THR A 88 -16.29 -5.70 -25.68
N LEU A 89 -16.00 -4.41 -25.92
CA LEU A 89 -16.29 -3.33 -24.98
C LEU A 89 -17.80 -3.16 -24.79
N LYS A 90 -18.61 -3.19 -25.87
CA LYS A 90 -20.07 -3.13 -25.78
C LYS A 90 -20.64 -4.29 -24.98
N LEU A 91 -20.11 -5.51 -25.19
CA LEU A 91 -20.50 -6.69 -24.41
C LEU A 91 -20.13 -6.57 -22.92
N LEU A 92 -18.98 -5.97 -22.59
CA LEU A 92 -18.64 -5.70 -21.19
C LEU A 92 -19.58 -4.68 -20.55
N LEU A 93 -20.05 -3.69 -21.33
CA LEU A 93 -21.00 -2.68 -20.87
C LEU A 93 -22.42 -3.23 -20.68
N SER A 94 -22.79 -4.35 -21.32
CA SER A 94 -24.16 -4.90 -21.27
C SER A 94 -24.58 -5.33 -19.85
N ASP A 95 -23.63 -5.68 -18.98
CA ASP A 95 -23.86 -6.05 -17.57
C ASP A 95 -23.03 -5.16 -16.61
N HIS A 96 -22.84 -3.89 -16.99
CA HIS A 96 -22.06 -2.92 -16.22
C HIS A 96 -22.92 -1.68 -15.92
N ASP A 97 -22.93 -1.26 -14.65
CA ASP A 97 -23.57 0.02 -14.27
C ASP A 97 -22.81 1.19 -14.92
N LYS A 98 -23.48 1.84 -15.87
CA LYS A 98 -22.95 2.92 -16.72
C LYS A 98 -23.09 4.32 -16.13
N GLU A 99 -23.49 4.44 -14.86
CA GLU A 99 -23.59 5.71 -14.14
C GLU A 99 -22.20 6.31 -13.84
N CYS A 100 -21.48 6.64 -14.92
CA CYS A 100 -20.07 7.08 -14.83
C CYS A 100 -19.91 8.41 -14.08
N LEU A 101 -20.88 9.32 -14.14
CA LEU A 101 -20.80 10.66 -13.51
C LEU A 101 -20.75 10.56 -11.97
N SER A 102 -21.45 9.59 -11.38
CA SER A 102 -21.44 9.33 -9.93
C SER A 102 -20.40 8.29 -9.50
N CYS A 103 -19.68 7.68 -10.45
CA CYS A 103 -18.71 6.65 -10.17
C CYS A 103 -17.42 7.22 -9.57
N VAL A 104 -16.93 6.60 -8.50
CA VAL A 104 -15.63 6.94 -7.86
C VAL A 104 -14.42 6.85 -8.80
N ARG A 105 -14.56 6.20 -9.95
CA ARG A 105 -13.53 6.05 -10.97
C ARG A 105 -13.73 6.94 -12.20
N SER A 106 -14.70 7.85 -12.19
CA SER A 106 -14.92 8.77 -13.30
C SER A 106 -13.62 9.52 -13.66
N GLY A 107 -13.26 9.54 -14.94
CA GLY A 107 -12.03 10.15 -15.44
C GLY A 107 -10.72 9.34 -15.18
N SER A 108 -10.78 8.23 -14.40
CA SER A 108 -9.62 7.37 -14.11
C SER A 108 -9.89 5.87 -14.29
N CYS A 109 -11.00 5.52 -14.93
CA CYS A 109 -11.43 4.14 -15.18
C CYS A 109 -10.80 3.59 -16.46
N GLU A 110 -10.12 2.42 -16.38
CA GLU A 110 -9.49 1.80 -17.55
C GLU A 110 -10.55 1.37 -18.60
N LEU A 111 -11.74 0.95 -18.16
CA LEU A 111 -12.84 0.61 -19.09
C LEU A 111 -13.36 1.84 -19.81
N GLN A 112 -13.62 2.94 -19.09
CA GLN A 112 -14.10 4.21 -19.65
C GLN A 112 -13.11 4.76 -20.69
N ALA A 113 -11.81 4.76 -20.37
CA ALA A 113 -10.76 5.21 -21.28
C ALA A 113 -10.72 4.39 -22.59
N LEU A 114 -10.87 3.06 -22.50
CA LEU A 114 -10.91 2.22 -23.69
C LEU A 114 -12.20 2.41 -24.50
N CYS A 115 -13.35 2.61 -23.87
CA CYS A 115 -14.58 2.92 -24.59
C CYS A 115 -14.43 4.22 -25.40
N GLN A 116 -13.81 5.23 -24.81
CA GLN A 116 -13.51 6.49 -25.51
C GLN A 116 -12.51 6.28 -26.64
N GLU A 117 -11.42 5.56 -26.42
CA GLU A 117 -10.36 5.27 -27.41
C GLU A 117 -10.89 4.54 -28.63
N TYR A 118 -11.77 3.53 -28.41
CA TYR A 118 -12.34 2.73 -29.50
C TYR A 118 -13.63 3.30 -30.10
N GLY A 119 -14.02 4.50 -29.67
CA GLY A 119 -15.21 5.18 -30.19
C GLY A 119 -16.46 4.34 -30.02
N VAL A 120 -16.72 3.86 -28.79
CA VAL A 120 -17.97 3.18 -28.47
C VAL A 120 -19.08 4.23 -28.54
N ASP A 121 -19.86 4.19 -29.61
CA ASP A 121 -20.90 5.13 -29.98
C ASP A 121 -22.27 4.79 -29.38
N ASP A 122 -22.51 3.53 -29.10
CA ASP A 122 -23.70 3.04 -28.42
C ASP A 122 -23.32 2.10 -27.28
N ALA A 123 -23.39 2.63 -26.06
CA ALA A 123 -23.14 1.85 -24.85
C ALA A 123 -24.36 0.98 -24.43
N HIS A 124 -25.48 1.12 -25.11
CA HIS A 124 -26.77 0.49 -24.79
C HIS A 124 -27.19 -0.57 -25.83
N GLU A 125 -26.39 -0.78 -26.89
CA GLU A 125 -26.72 -1.69 -27.98
C GLU A 125 -27.08 -3.11 -27.51
N PHE A 126 -26.38 -3.61 -26.48
CA PHE A 126 -26.61 -4.92 -25.90
C PHE A 126 -27.31 -4.90 -24.54
N ASP A 127 -28.02 -3.82 -24.22
CA ASP A 127 -28.79 -3.74 -22.98
C ASP A 127 -29.91 -4.80 -22.96
N GLY A 128 -30.09 -5.40 -21.79
CA GLY A 128 -31.09 -6.43 -21.54
C GLY A 128 -31.26 -6.66 -20.05
N ILE A 129 -31.37 -7.91 -19.64
CA ILE A 129 -31.37 -8.26 -18.23
C ILE A 129 -29.96 -8.05 -17.68
N MET A 130 -29.85 -7.18 -16.66
CA MET A 130 -28.60 -6.92 -15.93
C MET A 130 -28.67 -7.58 -14.55
N ASN A 131 -27.52 -8.08 -14.08
CA ASN A 131 -27.37 -8.45 -12.68
C ASN A 131 -27.48 -7.20 -11.80
N LYS A 132 -28.08 -7.37 -10.62
CA LYS A 132 -28.14 -6.33 -9.57
C LYS A 132 -27.61 -6.92 -8.28
N PHE A 133 -26.67 -6.21 -7.68
CA PHE A 133 -26.00 -6.59 -6.43
C PHE A 133 -26.13 -5.47 -5.41
N GLU A 134 -26.35 -5.86 -4.15
CA GLU A 134 -26.24 -4.95 -3.02
C GLU A 134 -24.78 -4.55 -2.82
N LEU A 135 -24.58 -3.34 -2.29
CA LEU A 135 -23.24 -2.88 -1.91
C LEU A 135 -22.77 -3.59 -0.65
N ASP A 136 -21.60 -4.16 -0.69
CA ASP A 136 -20.96 -4.68 0.53
C ASP A 136 -20.11 -3.58 1.18
N THR A 137 -20.60 -3.06 2.29
CA THR A 137 -19.96 -2.03 3.11
C THR A 137 -19.49 -2.56 4.47
N SER A 138 -19.51 -3.88 4.64
CA SER A 138 -19.23 -4.56 5.92
C SER A 138 -17.80 -4.38 6.42
N ALA A 139 -16.82 -4.31 5.50
CA ALA A 139 -15.43 -4.11 5.87
C ALA A 139 -15.15 -2.64 6.25
N PRO A 140 -14.29 -2.36 7.25
CA PRO A 140 -14.02 -0.99 7.67
C PRO A 140 -13.29 -0.16 6.64
N HIS A 141 -12.58 -0.78 5.72
CA HIS A 141 -11.63 -0.12 4.81
C HIS A 141 -12.14 0.09 3.39
N MET A 142 -13.17 -0.64 2.95
CA MET A 142 -13.59 -0.61 1.54
C MET A 142 -15.08 -0.87 1.33
N VAL A 143 -15.54 -0.48 0.15
CA VAL A 143 -16.84 -0.83 -0.43
C VAL A 143 -16.62 -1.73 -1.64
N ARG A 144 -17.46 -2.76 -1.77
CA ARG A 144 -17.53 -3.62 -2.95
C ARG A 144 -18.86 -3.39 -3.69
N ASP A 145 -18.76 -3.01 -4.95
CA ASP A 145 -19.88 -2.78 -5.86
C ASP A 145 -19.77 -3.69 -7.08
N ASN A 146 -20.42 -4.84 -7.02
CA ASN A 146 -20.39 -5.80 -8.12
C ASN A 146 -21.15 -5.33 -9.37
N ASN A 147 -21.98 -4.29 -9.28
CA ASN A 147 -22.64 -3.70 -10.45
C ASN A 147 -21.65 -3.06 -11.43
N LYS A 148 -20.43 -2.73 -10.95
CA LYS A 148 -19.32 -2.16 -11.73
C LYS A 148 -18.21 -3.16 -12.01
N CYS A 149 -18.43 -4.46 -11.73
CA CYS A 149 -17.44 -5.51 -11.92
C CYS A 149 -17.47 -6.04 -13.35
N ILE A 150 -16.31 -6.12 -14.00
CA ILE A 150 -16.14 -6.72 -15.34
C ILE A 150 -15.53 -8.13 -15.29
N LEU A 151 -15.55 -8.80 -14.16
CA LEU A 151 -15.09 -10.17 -13.94
C LEU A 151 -13.63 -10.42 -14.40
N CYS A 152 -12.77 -9.40 -14.37
CA CYS A 152 -11.37 -9.50 -14.80
C CYS A 152 -10.49 -10.33 -13.85
N ARG A 153 -10.93 -10.60 -12.62
CA ARG A 153 -10.26 -11.40 -11.58
C ARG A 153 -8.89 -10.86 -11.12
N ARG A 154 -8.51 -9.63 -11.44
CA ARG A 154 -7.26 -9.03 -10.91
C ARG A 154 -7.25 -9.00 -9.38
N CYS A 155 -8.37 -8.65 -8.75
CA CYS A 155 -8.52 -8.61 -7.29
C CYS A 155 -8.40 -9.99 -6.65
N VAL A 156 -8.96 -11.03 -7.27
CA VAL A 156 -8.83 -12.43 -6.83
C VAL A 156 -7.35 -12.83 -6.83
N ALA A 157 -6.66 -12.61 -7.97
CA ALA A 157 -5.25 -12.92 -8.09
C ALA A 157 -4.37 -12.13 -7.10
N ALA A 158 -4.68 -10.86 -6.83
CA ALA A 158 -3.95 -10.07 -5.83
C ALA A 158 -4.15 -10.63 -4.41
N CYS A 159 -5.38 -11.01 -4.05
CA CYS A 159 -5.70 -11.59 -2.75
C CYS A 159 -5.04 -12.95 -2.54
N GLU A 160 -4.99 -13.78 -3.59
CA GLU A 160 -4.41 -15.11 -3.56
C GLU A 160 -2.88 -15.09 -3.66
N LYS A 161 -2.33 -14.46 -4.72
CA LYS A 161 -0.90 -14.58 -5.04
C LYS A 161 0.00 -13.60 -4.29
N PHE A 162 -0.43 -12.34 -4.07
CA PHE A 162 0.35 -11.40 -3.27
C PHE A 162 0.16 -11.60 -1.78
N GLN A 163 -1.08 -11.93 -1.37
CA GLN A 163 -1.44 -11.93 0.05
C GLN A 163 -1.62 -13.34 0.64
N SER A 164 -1.76 -14.37 -0.20
CA SER A 164 -2.00 -15.74 0.27
C SER A 164 -3.20 -15.87 1.24
N ILE A 165 -4.25 -15.05 1.01
CA ILE A 165 -5.46 -14.99 1.83
C ILE A 165 -6.63 -15.68 1.12
N GLY A 166 -6.94 -15.26 -0.13
CA GLY A 166 -7.94 -15.91 -0.97
C GLY A 166 -9.39 -15.79 -0.47
N VAL A 167 -9.73 -14.76 0.34
CA VAL A 167 -11.11 -14.58 0.85
C VAL A 167 -12.10 -14.14 -0.21
N ILE A 168 -11.64 -13.65 -1.35
CA ILE A 168 -12.49 -13.28 -2.49
C ILE A 168 -12.21 -14.19 -3.68
N GLY A 169 -13.25 -14.63 -4.35
CA GLY A 169 -13.19 -15.54 -5.49
C GLY A 169 -14.34 -15.30 -6.46
N ALA A 170 -14.42 -16.13 -7.50
CA ALA A 170 -15.56 -16.14 -8.40
C ALA A 170 -16.63 -17.09 -7.84
N ASN A 171 -17.78 -16.53 -7.50
CA ASN A 171 -18.97 -17.29 -7.08
C ASN A 171 -19.89 -17.54 -8.27
N ASN A 172 -20.71 -18.57 -8.17
CA ASN A 172 -21.69 -18.95 -9.18
C ASN A 172 -21.05 -19.29 -10.55
N ARG A 173 -21.85 -19.33 -11.59
CA ARG A 173 -21.41 -19.61 -12.97
C ARG A 173 -22.32 -18.98 -14.02
N GLY A 174 -21.82 -18.89 -15.25
CA GLY A 174 -22.55 -18.29 -16.37
C GLY A 174 -22.83 -16.81 -16.09
N PHE A 175 -24.02 -16.35 -16.48
CA PHE A 175 -24.43 -14.96 -16.34
C PHE A 175 -24.51 -14.47 -14.88
N LYS A 176 -24.75 -15.38 -13.93
CA LYS A 176 -24.82 -15.06 -12.49
C LYS A 176 -23.45 -15.01 -11.80
N THR A 177 -22.35 -15.15 -12.54
CA THR A 177 -21.00 -15.08 -11.93
C THR A 177 -20.77 -13.71 -11.31
N ASN A 178 -20.32 -13.70 -10.07
CA ASN A 178 -19.90 -12.50 -9.36
C ASN A 178 -18.55 -12.72 -8.66
N ILE A 179 -17.93 -11.64 -8.20
CA ILE A 179 -16.73 -11.71 -7.35
C ILE A 179 -17.18 -11.46 -5.91
N GLY A 180 -16.93 -12.43 -5.03
CA GLY A 180 -17.42 -12.38 -3.67
C GLY A 180 -16.62 -13.26 -2.71
N CYS A 181 -17.06 -13.30 -1.47
CA CYS A 181 -16.57 -14.25 -0.47
C CYS A 181 -17.32 -15.58 -0.59
N ALA A 182 -16.81 -16.63 0.02
CA ALA A 182 -17.47 -17.93 0.05
C ALA A 182 -18.91 -17.79 0.58
N TYR A 183 -19.87 -18.45 -0.07
CA TYR A 183 -21.29 -18.40 0.29
C TYR A 183 -21.90 -17.00 0.33
N ASP A 184 -21.34 -16.06 -0.45
CA ASP A 184 -21.74 -14.64 -0.48
C ASP A 184 -21.71 -13.94 0.90
N MET A 185 -20.85 -14.41 1.81
CA MET A 185 -20.63 -13.78 3.11
C MET A 185 -20.17 -12.34 2.96
N PRO A 186 -20.55 -11.44 3.88
CA PRO A 186 -19.99 -10.10 3.94
C PRO A 186 -18.47 -10.15 4.12
N LEU A 187 -17.74 -9.25 3.45
CA LEU A 187 -16.27 -9.23 3.50
C LEU A 187 -15.74 -9.01 4.93
N GLY A 188 -16.45 -8.19 5.73
CA GLY A 188 -16.10 -7.89 7.12
C GLY A 188 -16.17 -9.08 8.07
N ASP A 189 -16.84 -10.18 7.68
CA ASP A 189 -16.98 -11.39 8.49
C ASP A 189 -15.96 -12.48 8.11
N THR A 190 -15.04 -12.17 7.22
CA THR A 190 -13.99 -13.08 6.74
C THR A 190 -12.62 -12.71 7.33
N ALA A 191 -11.63 -13.57 7.10
CA ALA A 191 -10.23 -13.28 7.47
C ALA A 191 -9.56 -12.27 6.52
N CYS A 192 -10.30 -11.30 6.00
CA CYS A 192 -9.75 -10.19 5.24
C CYS A 192 -8.85 -9.34 6.15
N VAL A 193 -7.65 -9.02 5.68
CA VAL A 193 -6.65 -8.24 6.43
C VAL A 193 -6.64 -6.75 6.07
N ASP A 194 -7.65 -6.28 5.38
CA ASP A 194 -7.88 -4.87 5.03
C ASP A 194 -6.76 -4.20 4.20
N CYS A 195 -5.86 -4.97 3.59
CA CYS A 195 -4.66 -4.48 2.91
C CYS A 195 -4.92 -3.63 1.65
N GLY A 196 -6.11 -3.69 1.04
CA GLY A 196 -6.51 -2.91 -0.14
C GLY A 196 -5.78 -3.23 -1.44
N GLN A 197 -4.99 -4.31 -1.52
CA GLN A 197 -4.31 -4.69 -2.77
C GLN A 197 -5.31 -5.03 -3.89
N CYS A 198 -6.49 -5.53 -3.54
CA CYS A 198 -7.60 -5.73 -4.48
C CYS A 198 -8.12 -4.41 -5.06
N ILE A 199 -8.17 -3.33 -4.26
CA ILE A 199 -8.56 -1.98 -4.71
C ILE A 199 -7.51 -1.43 -5.70
N ALA A 200 -6.22 -1.58 -5.36
CA ALA A 200 -5.10 -1.05 -6.16
C ALA A 200 -5.04 -1.63 -7.58
N VAL A 201 -5.57 -2.85 -7.80
CA VAL A 201 -5.54 -3.52 -9.11
C VAL A 201 -6.88 -3.51 -9.85
N CYS A 202 -7.96 -3.01 -9.23
CA CYS A 202 -9.27 -2.98 -9.87
C CYS A 202 -9.29 -1.95 -11.02
N PRO A 203 -9.63 -2.35 -12.27
CA PRO A 203 -9.63 -1.45 -13.41
C PRO A 203 -10.87 -0.55 -13.49
N THR A 204 -11.91 -0.86 -12.71
CA THR A 204 -13.19 -0.13 -12.67
C THR A 204 -13.51 0.38 -11.27
N GLY A 205 -14.73 0.88 -11.04
CA GLY A 205 -15.24 1.34 -9.75
C GLY A 205 -15.81 0.23 -8.86
N ALA A 206 -15.56 -1.05 -9.16
CA ALA A 206 -16.13 -2.15 -8.39
C ALA A 206 -15.55 -2.30 -6.98
N LEU A 207 -14.30 -1.86 -6.74
CA LEU A 207 -13.64 -1.88 -5.44
C LEU A 207 -13.02 -0.51 -5.18
N TYR A 208 -13.38 0.08 -4.05
CA TYR A 208 -12.85 1.37 -3.62
C TYR A 208 -12.81 1.48 -2.09
N GLU A 209 -11.95 2.35 -1.59
CA GLU A 209 -11.86 2.66 -0.16
C GLU A 209 -13.14 3.35 0.34
N LYS A 210 -13.51 3.09 1.61
CA LYS A 210 -14.51 3.93 2.29
C LYS A 210 -14.01 5.36 2.33
N ASP A 211 -14.91 6.32 2.08
CA ASP A 211 -14.59 7.73 2.02
C ASP A 211 -14.88 8.39 3.37
N ASP A 212 -13.85 8.83 4.07
CA ASP A 212 -13.96 9.54 5.34
C ASP A 212 -13.66 11.04 5.20
N THR A 213 -13.57 11.57 3.95
CA THR A 213 -13.25 12.97 3.69
C THR A 213 -14.29 13.94 4.25
N ASP A 214 -15.57 13.56 4.24
CA ASP A 214 -16.64 14.41 4.79
C ASP A 214 -16.55 14.51 6.32
N ALA A 215 -16.13 13.45 7.00
CA ALA A 215 -15.88 13.48 8.44
C ALA A 215 -14.72 14.44 8.78
N VAL A 216 -13.65 14.45 7.96
CA VAL A 216 -12.54 15.39 8.14
C VAL A 216 -12.99 16.84 7.92
N PHE A 217 -13.74 17.12 6.85
CA PHE A 217 -14.27 18.48 6.62
C PHE A 217 -15.23 18.92 7.73
N ALA A 218 -16.05 18.01 8.27
CA ALA A 218 -16.93 18.32 9.39
C ALA A 218 -16.13 18.65 10.67
N ALA A 219 -15.05 17.91 10.94
CA ALA A 219 -14.17 18.19 12.08
C ALA A 219 -13.49 19.56 11.95
N ILE A 220 -12.95 19.88 10.76
CA ILE A 220 -12.31 21.19 10.49
C ILE A 220 -13.31 22.34 10.62
N ALA A 221 -14.56 22.12 10.27
CA ALA A 221 -15.60 23.15 10.35
C ALA A 221 -16.17 23.35 11.76
N ASP A 222 -15.89 22.47 12.71
CA ASP A 222 -16.37 22.56 14.10
C ASP A 222 -15.45 23.49 14.92
N PRO A 223 -15.93 24.70 15.33
CA PRO A 223 -15.11 25.65 16.06
C PRO A 223 -14.78 25.20 17.49
N GLN A 224 -15.34 24.10 17.98
CA GLN A 224 -15.04 23.52 19.29
C GLN A 224 -13.93 22.48 19.22
N LYS A 225 -13.48 22.13 18.02
CA LYS A 225 -12.42 21.12 17.80
C LYS A 225 -11.13 21.78 17.35
N THR A 226 -10.03 21.20 17.79
CA THR A 226 -8.69 21.45 17.26
C THR A 226 -8.27 20.24 16.44
N VAL A 227 -8.05 20.42 15.15
CA VAL A 227 -7.83 19.31 14.21
C VAL A 227 -6.36 19.23 13.84
N PHE A 228 -5.69 18.21 14.32
CA PHE A 228 -4.31 17.91 13.97
C PHE A 228 -4.22 16.85 12.89
N VAL A 229 -3.31 17.03 11.94
CA VAL A 229 -3.06 16.04 10.89
C VAL A 229 -1.61 15.57 10.91
N GLN A 230 -1.43 14.27 10.63
CA GLN A 230 -0.12 13.66 10.42
C GLN A 230 -0.08 12.90 9.08
N THR A 231 1.10 12.83 8.46
CA THR A 231 1.26 12.18 7.15
C THR A 231 2.36 11.14 7.16
N ALA A 232 2.05 9.95 6.64
CA ALA A 232 3.04 8.87 6.52
C ALA A 232 4.13 9.18 5.48
N PRO A 233 5.36 8.64 5.65
CA PRO A 233 6.49 8.90 4.76
C PRO A 233 6.20 8.57 3.29
N ALA A 234 5.48 7.48 2.99
CA ALA A 234 5.19 7.08 1.62
C ALA A 234 4.16 7.97 0.90
N VAL A 235 3.42 8.84 1.60
CA VAL A 235 2.46 9.77 0.99
C VAL A 235 3.19 10.79 0.10
N ARG A 236 4.29 11.36 0.60
CA ARG A 236 5.10 12.36 -0.13
C ARG A 236 5.72 11.83 -1.42
N ALA A 237 5.97 10.51 -1.51
CA ALA A 237 6.55 9.87 -2.69
C ALA A 237 5.55 9.54 -3.80
N ALA A 238 4.24 9.70 -3.53
CA ALA A 238 3.21 9.26 -4.48
C ALA A 238 2.07 10.28 -4.71
N LEU A 239 1.76 11.16 -3.74
CA LEU A 239 0.65 12.11 -3.86
C LEU A 239 0.72 12.96 -5.14
N GLY A 240 1.93 13.35 -5.56
CA GLY A 240 2.15 14.14 -6.77
C GLY A 240 1.59 13.49 -8.03
N GLU A 241 1.54 12.16 -8.09
CA GLU A 241 1.00 11.41 -9.23
C GLU A 241 -0.48 11.73 -9.52
N GLU A 242 -1.25 12.06 -8.48
CA GLU A 242 -2.64 12.51 -8.60
C GLU A 242 -2.79 13.90 -9.23
N PHE A 243 -1.70 14.65 -9.33
CA PHE A 243 -1.62 16.01 -9.87
C PHE A 243 -0.69 16.12 -11.08
N GLY A 244 -0.37 14.99 -11.73
CA GLY A 244 0.40 14.96 -12.97
C GLY A 244 1.92 14.98 -12.83
N PHE A 245 2.44 14.85 -11.61
CA PHE A 245 3.88 14.67 -11.41
C PHE A 245 4.33 13.27 -11.83
N GLU A 246 5.59 13.13 -12.18
CA GLU A 246 6.17 11.81 -12.48
C GLU A 246 6.14 10.90 -11.25
N ILE A 247 6.02 9.59 -11.50
CA ILE A 247 6.02 8.57 -10.44
C ILE A 247 7.31 8.66 -9.62
N GLY A 248 7.15 8.81 -8.29
CA GLY A 248 8.26 8.91 -7.37
C GLY A 248 8.83 10.32 -7.22
N THR A 249 8.14 11.36 -7.67
CA THR A 249 8.51 12.75 -7.37
C THR A 249 8.13 13.08 -5.93
N PRO A 250 9.09 13.44 -5.05
CA PRO A 250 8.77 13.83 -3.68
C PRO A 250 8.08 15.21 -3.65
N VAL A 251 6.98 15.32 -2.91
CA VAL A 251 6.16 16.55 -2.82
C VAL A 251 5.90 16.97 -1.37
N GLU A 252 6.87 16.77 -0.49
CA GLU A 252 6.75 16.99 0.95
C GLU A 252 6.30 18.41 1.30
N GLY A 253 6.99 19.43 0.80
CA GLY A 253 6.67 20.83 1.11
C GLY A 253 5.30 21.25 0.59
N LYS A 254 4.91 20.79 -0.61
CA LYS A 254 3.57 21.03 -1.18
C LYS A 254 2.48 20.32 -0.41
N LEU A 255 2.78 19.13 0.12
CA LEU A 255 1.88 18.38 0.99
C LEU A 255 1.59 19.16 2.27
N ALA A 256 2.61 19.67 2.96
CA ALA A 256 2.43 20.49 4.17
C ALA A 256 1.62 21.76 3.87
N ALA A 257 1.95 22.44 2.77
CA ALA A 257 1.22 23.64 2.33
C ALA A 257 -0.24 23.36 2.02
N ALA A 258 -0.55 22.24 1.36
CA ALA A 258 -1.93 21.85 1.04
C ALA A 258 -2.75 21.59 2.31
N LEU A 259 -2.18 20.88 3.28
CA LEU A 259 -2.86 20.57 4.54
C LEU A 259 -3.21 21.83 5.34
N ARG A 260 -2.31 22.82 5.43
CA ARG A 260 -2.63 24.11 6.07
C ARG A 260 -3.76 24.84 5.36
N ARG A 261 -3.78 24.82 4.02
CA ARG A 261 -4.84 25.45 3.22
C ARG A 261 -6.18 24.73 3.27
N LEU A 262 -6.17 23.45 3.64
CA LEU A 262 -7.39 22.71 3.94
C LEU A 262 -8.02 23.10 5.27
N GLY A 263 -7.25 23.78 6.16
CA GLY A 263 -7.75 24.31 7.42
C GLY A 263 -7.39 23.50 8.66
N PHE A 264 -6.40 22.61 8.60
CA PHE A 264 -5.88 21.92 9.79
C PHE A 264 -5.15 22.89 10.72
N ASP A 265 -5.37 22.79 12.04
CA ASP A 265 -4.77 23.63 13.09
C ASP A 265 -3.33 23.27 13.38
N GLY A 266 -2.91 22.06 13.07
CA GLY A 266 -1.51 21.62 13.18
C GLY A 266 -1.20 20.53 12.17
N VAL A 267 -0.06 20.66 11.50
CA VAL A 267 0.37 19.80 10.40
C VAL A 267 1.70 19.13 10.75
N TYR A 268 1.66 17.85 11.09
CA TYR A 268 2.78 17.09 11.63
C TYR A 268 3.21 15.95 10.71
N ASP A 269 4.38 15.40 10.98
CA ASP A 269 4.96 14.33 10.20
C ASP A 269 5.00 13.01 10.98
N THR A 270 4.36 11.96 10.47
CA THR A 270 4.41 10.62 11.09
C THR A 270 5.85 10.06 11.14
N ASN A 271 6.81 10.68 10.44
CA ASN A 271 8.22 10.33 10.58
C ASN A 271 8.74 10.54 12.00
N PHE A 272 8.24 11.55 12.74
CA PHE A 272 8.54 11.68 14.17
C PHE A 272 8.07 10.44 14.95
N GLY A 273 6.84 9.98 14.70
CA GLY A 273 6.32 8.74 15.29
C GLY A 273 7.12 7.51 14.87
N ALA A 274 7.69 7.49 13.66
CA ALA A 274 8.56 6.40 13.22
C ALA A 274 9.89 6.39 13.96
N ASP A 275 10.53 7.54 14.18
CA ASP A 275 11.71 7.65 15.04
C ASP A 275 11.42 7.21 16.48
N LEU A 276 10.26 7.59 17.01
CA LEU A 276 9.78 7.16 18.34
C LEU A 276 9.63 5.63 18.40
N THR A 277 9.01 5.04 17.36
CA THR A 277 8.87 3.58 17.26
C THR A 277 10.23 2.88 17.23
N ILE A 278 11.23 3.44 16.52
CA ILE A 278 12.57 2.83 16.50
C ILE A 278 13.22 2.82 17.87
N LEU A 279 13.06 3.87 18.68
CA LEU A 279 13.64 3.87 20.02
C LEU A 279 13.00 2.77 20.89
N GLU A 280 11.67 2.65 20.91
CA GLU A 280 10.98 1.64 21.71
C GLU A 280 11.23 0.22 21.15
N GLU A 281 11.12 0.00 19.83
CA GLU A 281 11.26 -1.32 19.23
C GLU A 281 12.71 -1.83 19.27
N ALA A 282 13.69 -0.97 19.06
CA ALA A 282 15.11 -1.34 19.22
C ALA A 282 15.46 -1.63 20.69
N HIS A 283 14.87 -0.90 21.65
CA HIS A 283 14.99 -1.19 23.06
C HIS A 283 14.40 -2.56 23.39
N GLU A 284 13.16 -2.81 22.98
CA GLU A 284 12.50 -4.10 23.17
C GLU A 284 13.31 -5.26 22.56
N PHE A 285 13.85 -5.05 21.35
CA PHE A 285 14.70 -6.04 20.69
C PHE A 285 15.94 -6.39 21.52
N LEU A 286 16.66 -5.39 21.99
CA LEU A 286 17.88 -5.59 22.78
C LEU A 286 17.58 -6.25 24.13
N GLU A 287 16.47 -5.87 24.79
CA GLU A 287 16.01 -6.51 26.02
C GLU A 287 15.67 -7.98 25.80
N ARG A 288 14.95 -8.34 24.70
CA ARG A 288 14.67 -9.74 24.36
C ARG A 288 15.92 -10.55 24.09
N VAL A 289 16.90 -9.97 23.43
CA VAL A 289 18.19 -10.63 23.15
C VAL A 289 19.01 -10.85 24.40
N LYS A 290 19.09 -9.83 25.29
CA LYS A 290 19.90 -9.88 26.53
C LYS A 290 19.28 -10.75 27.62
N ASN A 291 17.97 -10.68 27.79
CA ASN A 291 17.24 -11.27 28.91
C ASN A 291 16.54 -12.59 28.55
N GLY A 292 16.75 -13.14 27.33
CA GLY A 292 16.18 -14.42 26.89
C GLY A 292 14.69 -14.35 26.57
N GLY A 293 14.22 -13.23 26.03
CA GLY A 293 12.82 -13.04 25.58
C GLY A 293 12.48 -13.83 24.32
N LYS A 294 11.20 -13.74 23.91
CA LYS A 294 10.68 -14.45 22.73
C LYS A 294 11.31 -13.91 21.45
N LEU A 295 12.01 -14.76 20.71
CA LEU A 295 12.60 -14.45 19.40
C LEU A 295 12.01 -15.40 18.32
N PRO A 296 11.99 -14.98 17.04
CA PRO A 296 12.38 -13.64 16.57
C PRO A 296 11.43 -12.56 17.08
N LEU A 297 11.94 -11.33 17.27
CA LEU A 297 11.08 -10.16 17.33
C LEU A 297 10.59 -9.87 15.91
N ILE A 298 9.29 -9.62 15.73
CA ILE A 298 8.69 -9.30 14.42
C ILE A 298 8.04 -7.92 14.51
N THR A 299 8.36 -7.04 13.56
CA THR A 299 7.80 -5.68 13.53
C THR A 299 6.27 -5.66 13.50
N SER A 300 5.65 -4.66 14.11
CA SER A 300 4.18 -4.54 14.27
C SER A 300 3.56 -3.32 13.57
N CYS A 301 4.34 -2.49 12.90
CA CYS A 301 3.86 -1.24 12.29
C CYS A 301 2.92 -1.42 11.09
N SER A 302 2.80 -2.63 10.54
CA SER A 302 1.95 -2.97 9.38
C SER A 302 0.66 -3.68 9.83
N PRO A 303 -0.50 -2.97 9.95
CA PRO A 303 -1.72 -3.56 10.52
C PRO A 303 -2.31 -4.70 9.69
N GLY A 304 -2.12 -4.69 8.38
CA GLY A 304 -2.51 -5.82 7.54
C GLY A 304 -1.70 -7.08 7.85
N TRP A 305 -0.43 -6.94 8.22
CA TRP A 305 0.40 -8.04 8.72
C TRP A 305 -0.05 -8.48 10.13
N VAL A 306 -0.26 -7.55 11.03
CA VAL A 306 -0.73 -7.86 12.39
C VAL A 306 -2.03 -8.66 12.33
N LYS A 307 -3.03 -8.19 11.58
CA LYS A 307 -4.30 -8.92 11.39
C LYS A 307 -4.10 -10.28 10.73
N PHE A 308 -3.16 -10.39 9.79
CA PHE A 308 -2.80 -11.68 9.20
C PHE A 308 -2.18 -12.63 10.23
N CYS A 309 -1.30 -12.15 11.09
CA CYS A 309 -0.73 -12.93 12.19
C CYS A 309 -1.83 -13.44 13.14
N GLU A 310 -2.73 -12.55 13.56
CA GLU A 310 -3.85 -12.87 14.44
C GLU A 310 -4.78 -13.96 13.86
N HIS A 311 -5.00 -14.00 12.53
CA HIS A 311 -5.84 -14.99 11.87
C HIS A 311 -5.12 -16.30 11.51
N TYR A 312 -3.90 -16.21 10.98
CA TYR A 312 -3.22 -17.35 10.34
C TYR A 312 -2.02 -17.88 11.12
N PHE A 313 -1.45 -17.07 12.02
CA PHE A 313 -0.31 -17.43 12.87
C PHE A 313 -0.55 -17.03 14.34
N PRO A 314 -1.71 -17.41 14.94
CA PRO A 314 -2.10 -16.91 16.26
C PRO A 314 -1.12 -17.32 17.39
N ASP A 315 -0.30 -18.34 17.19
CA ASP A 315 0.72 -18.76 18.16
C ASP A 315 2.03 -17.96 18.06
N MET A 316 2.14 -17.06 17.06
CA MET A 316 3.25 -16.14 16.89
C MET A 316 2.93 -14.70 17.31
N THR A 317 1.76 -14.44 17.91
CA THR A 317 1.41 -13.09 18.38
C THR A 317 2.37 -12.58 19.45
N GLU A 318 2.93 -13.45 20.29
CA GLU A 318 3.96 -13.10 21.27
C GLU A 318 5.32 -12.72 20.66
N ASN A 319 5.54 -13.06 19.40
CA ASN A 319 6.73 -12.66 18.65
C ASN A 319 6.62 -11.24 18.10
N LEU A 320 5.39 -10.68 17.98
CA LEU A 320 5.21 -9.31 17.53
C LEU A 320 5.86 -8.35 18.53
N SER A 321 6.41 -7.25 18.01
CA SER A 321 6.77 -6.11 18.84
C SER A 321 5.53 -5.57 19.54
N SER A 322 5.62 -5.26 20.80
CA SER A 322 4.51 -4.67 21.57
C SER A 322 4.27 -3.20 21.22
N CYS A 323 5.16 -2.59 20.45
CA CYS A 323 5.05 -1.20 20.02
C CYS A 323 3.81 -0.96 19.16
N LYS A 324 3.06 0.11 19.46
CA LYS A 324 2.06 0.67 18.55
C LYS A 324 2.73 1.08 17.24
N SER A 325 1.96 1.17 16.16
CA SER A 325 2.50 1.68 14.92
C SER A 325 2.79 3.19 14.98
N PRO A 326 3.70 3.73 14.13
CA PRO A 326 4.11 5.13 14.19
C PRO A 326 2.96 6.14 14.25
N HIS A 327 1.88 5.93 13.50
CA HIS A 327 0.78 6.90 13.52
C HIS A 327 -0.05 6.82 14.80
N GLN A 328 -0.16 5.66 15.43
CA GLN A 328 -0.83 5.51 16.73
C GLN A 328 0.04 6.11 17.83
N MET A 329 1.35 5.83 17.84
CA MET A 329 2.26 6.47 18.79
C MET A 329 2.20 8.00 18.70
N GLN A 330 2.23 8.54 17.47
CA GLN A 330 2.15 9.97 17.27
C GLN A 330 0.80 10.56 17.68
N GLY A 331 -0.29 9.86 17.42
CA GLY A 331 -1.63 10.24 17.87
C GLY A 331 -1.72 10.29 19.39
N ALA A 332 -1.20 9.27 20.08
CA ALA A 332 -1.12 9.25 21.54
C ALA A 332 -0.30 10.43 22.09
N VAL A 333 0.85 10.76 21.46
CA VAL A 333 1.67 11.91 21.85
C VAL A 333 0.96 13.24 21.55
N MET A 334 0.19 13.34 20.45
CA MET A 334 -0.62 14.53 20.15
C MET A 334 -1.69 14.76 21.21
N LYS A 335 -2.40 13.70 21.64
CA LYS A 335 -3.46 13.81 22.65
C LYS A 335 -2.95 13.83 24.10
N SER A 336 -1.66 13.63 24.31
CA SER A 336 -1.05 13.69 25.64
C SER A 336 -0.06 14.86 25.76
N TYR A 337 1.18 14.68 25.36
CA TYR A 337 2.24 15.68 25.47
C TYR A 337 1.94 16.99 24.75
N LEU A 338 1.47 16.91 23.48
CA LEU A 338 1.20 18.14 22.72
C LEU A 338 -0.05 18.85 23.25
N ALA A 339 -1.07 18.11 23.68
CA ALA A 339 -2.26 18.65 24.33
C ALA A 339 -1.89 19.43 25.60
N GLU A 340 -1.09 18.82 26.49
CA GLU A 340 -0.60 19.48 27.71
C GLU A 340 0.21 20.75 27.39
N LYS A 341 1.14 20.64 26.43
CA LYS A 341 2.00 21.76 26.03
C LYS A 341 1.24 22.94 25.41
N LYS A 342 0.12 22.66 24.73
CA LYS A 342 -0.76 23.67 24.13
C LYS A 342 -1.93 24.10 25.05
N GLY A 343 -2.09 23.46 26.22
CA GLY A 343 -3.21 23.73 27.14
C GLY A 343 -4.56 23.32 26.59
N LEU A 344 -4.62 22.25 25.79
CA LEU A 344 -5.82 21.71 25.18
C LEU A 344 -6.35 20.50 25.95
N ASP A 345 -7.66 20.31 25.95
CA ASP A 345 -8.27 19.08 26.46
C ASP A 345 -8.23 17.99 25.37
N PRO A 346 -7.72 16.79 25.63
CA PRO A 346 -7.68 15.69 24.66
C PRO A 346 -9.02 15.38 23.98
N LYS A 347 -10.15 15.58 24.66
CA LYS A 347 -11.51 15.40 24.12
C LYS A 347 -11.87 16.35 22.96
N ASP A 348 -11.22 17.53 22.92
CA ASP A 348 -11.47 18.57 21.92
C ASP A 348 -10.48 18.48 20.75
N ILE A 349 -9.53 17.57 20.83
CA ILE A 349 -8.56 17.29 19.76
C ILE A 349 -9.11 16.19 18.85
N VAL A 350 -9.12 16.44 17.55
CA VAL A 350 -9.35 15.43 16.51
C VAL A 350 -8.04 15.18 15.76
N THR A 351 -7.56 13.96 15.83
CA THR A 351 -6.34 13.53 15.13
C THR A 351 -6.67 12.84 13.83
N VAL A 352 -6.16 13.37 12.72
CA VAL A 352 -6.35 12.84 11.37
C VAL A 352 -5.03 12.26 10.86
N SER A 353 -5.05 11.03 10.37
CA SER A 353 -3.89 10.39 9.75
C SER A 353 -4.05 10.25 8.25
N VAL A 354 -3.13 10.80 7.46
CA VAL A 354 -3.03 10.57 6.01
C VAL A 354 -2.10 9.40 5.74
N MET A 355 -2.65 8.29 5.27
CA MET A 355 -1.93 7.03 5.19
C MET A 355 -1.93 6.42 3.77
N PRO A 356 -0.85 5.77 3.33
CA PRO A 356 -0.82 5.02 2.08
C PRO A 356 -1.62 3.70 2.15
N CYS A 357 -2.21 3.40 3.29
CA CYS A 357 -2.67 2.09 3.72
C CYS A 357 -4.16 2.11 4.08
N THR A 358 -4.93 1.18 3.54
CA THR A 358 -6.35 1.01 3.90
C THR A 358 -6.53 0.23 5.20
N ALA A 359 -5.59 -0.65 5.58
CA ALA A 359 -5.66 -1.39 6.85
C ALA A 359 -5.52 -0.48 8.08
N LYS A 360 -5.03 0.76 7.92
CA LYS A 360 -5.02 1.77 8.98
C LYS A 360 -6.44 2.20 9.40
N LYS A 361 -7.44 2.10 8.50
CA LYS A 361 -8.86 2.29 8.81
C LYS A 361 -9.43 1.18 9.74
N PHE A 362 -8.79 0.03 9.79
CA PHE A 362 -9.07 -1.01 10.78
C PHE A 362 -8.25 -0.81 12.06
N GLU A 363 -6.98 -0.42 11.95
CA GLU A 363 -6.10 -0.30 13.10
C GLU A 363 -6.59 0.72 14.12
N HIS A 364 -7.05 1.91 13.68
CA HIS A 364 -7.47 2.98 14.59
C HIS A 364 -8.75 2.66 15.41
N ILE A 365 -9.50 1.64 15.00
CA ILE A 365 -10.71 1.18 15.72
C ILE A 365 -10.46 -0.11 16.52
N ARG A 366 -9.19 -0.54 16.68
CA ARG A 366 -8.85 -1.66 17.56
C ARG A 366 -9.00 -1.23 19.02
N ASP A 367 -9.29 -2.22 19.88
CA ASP A 367 -9.17 -2.03 21.31
C ASP A 367 -7.74 -1.61 21.68
N ASP A 368 -7.55 -0.90 22.78
CA ASP A 368 -6.25 -0.42 23.29
C ASP A 368 -5.50 0.62 22.38
N GLN A 369 -6.22 1.29 21.49
CA GLN A 369 -5.69 2.44 20.73
C GLN A 369 -6.26 3.78 21.25
N ASP A 370 -6.34 3.92 22.57
CA ASP A 370 -7.00 5.02 23.30
C ASP A 370 -6.30 5.36 24.62
N ALA A 371 -4.97 5.43 24.58
CA ALA A 371 -4.12 5.57 25.77
C ALA A 371 -4.49 6.74 26.70
N THR A 372 -5.12 7.80 26.19
CA THR A 372 -5.60 8.96 26.95
C THR A 372 -7.06 8.86 27.37
N GLY A 373 -7.73 7.72 27.14
CA GLY A 373 -9.18 7.55 27.27
C GLY A 373 -9.98 8.05 26.06
N TYR A 374 -9.29 8.53 25.01
CA TYR A 374 -9.83 8.92 23.72
C TYR A 374 -9.03 8.24 22.62
N PRO A 375 -9.61 7.96 21.43
CA PRO A 375 -8.87 7.33 20.33
C PRO A 375 -7.55 8.07 20.04
N ASP A 376 -6.45 7.34 19.95
CA ASP A 376 -5.14 7.94 19.60
C ASP A 376 -5.21 8.60 18.21
N VAL A 377 -5.93 7.97 17.27
CA VAL A 377 -6.24 8.51 15.95
C VAL A 377 -7.75 8.42 15.71
N ASP A 378 -8.40 9.56 15.44
CA ASP A 378 -9.85 9.62 15.26
C ASP A 378 -10.27 9.27 13.83
N ILE A 379 -9.57 9.78 12.82
CA ILE A 379 -9.93 9.61 11.39
C ILE A 379 -8.69 9.20 10.59
N VAL A 380 -8.85 8.19 9.75
CA VAL A 380 -7.81 7.77 8.80
C VAL A 380 -8.28 7.98 7.38
N ILE A 381 -7.57 8.80 6.61
CA ILE A 381 -7.78 8.97 5.18
C ILE A 381 -6.58 8.45 4.38
N THR A 382 -6.85 7.98 3.17
CA THR A 382 -5.80 7.51 2.26
C THR A 382 -5.18 8.65 1.45
N THR A 383 -4.04 8.40 0.81
CA THR A 383 -3.43 9.35 -0.14
C THR A 383 -4.42 9.79 -1.23
N ARG A 384 -5.26 8.86 -1.73
CA ARG A 384 -6.30 9.17 -2.73
C ARG A 384 -7.42 10.04 -2.18
N GLU A 385 -7.83 9.81 -0.93
CA GLU A 385 -8.83 10.65 -0.24
C GLU A 385 -8.29 12.07 -0.06
N LEU A 386 -7.03 12.23 0.39
CA LEU A 386 -6.40 13.54 0.48
C LEU A 386 -6.36 14.24 -0.88
N ALA A 387 -6.00 13.54 -1.96
CA ALA A 387 -6.02 14.12 -3.30
C ALA A 387 -7.43 14.61 -3.72
N ARG A 388 -8.48 13.88 -3.33
CA ARG A 388 -9.87 14.33 -3.54
C ARG A 388 -10.20 15.59 -2.72
N MET A 389 -9.79 15.66 -1.46
CA MET A 389 -9.96 16.84 -0.61
C MET A 389 -9.29 18.08 -1.21
N ILE A 390 -8.04 17.94 -1.66
CA ILE A 390 -7.28 19.02 -2.31
C ILE A 390 -8.01 19.53 -3.56
N ARG A 391 -8.53 18.63 -4.42
CA ARG A 391 -9.32 19.00 -5.60
C ARG A 391 -10.64 19.65 -5.23
N ARG A 392 -11.38 19.13 -4.24
CA ARG A 392 -12.65 19.71 -3.75
C ARG A 392 -12.47 21.10 -3.16
N ALA A 393 -11.34 21.37 -2.52
CA ALA A 393 -11.00 22.68 -2.00
C ALA A 393 -10.51 23.66 -3.09
N GLY A 394 -10.37 23.23 -4.33
CA GLY A 394 -9.90 24.06 -5.45
C GLY A 394 -8.43 24.48 -5.35
N LEU A 395 -7.59 23.72 -4.63
CA LEU A 395 -6.18 24.04 -4.48
C LEU A 395 -5.38 23.62 -5.73
N ASP A 396 -4.62 24.55 -6.28
CA ASP A 396 -3.67 24.28 -7.36
C ASP A 396 -2.39 23.68 -6.77
N PHE A 397 -2.43 22.38 -6.52
CA PHE A 397 -1.38 21.65 -5.81
C PHE A 397 0.00 21.80 -6.47
N ALA A 398 0.07 21.81 -7.79
CA ALA A 398 1.33 21.89 -8.53
C ALA A 398 2.08 23.21 -8.27
N ASN A 399 1.33 24.28 -8.05
CA ASN A 399 1.87 25.64 -7.85
C ASN A 399 1.91 26.07 -6.37
N LEU A 400 1.58 25.19 -5.41
CA LEU A 400 1.74 25.50 -4.00
C LEU A 400 3.21 25.73 -3.66
N PRO A 401 3.52 26.67 -2.73
CA PRO A 401 4.87 26.82 -2.19
C PRO A 401 5.25 25.59 -1.36
N ASP A 402 6.54 25.36 -1.17
CA ASP A 402 7.01 24.35 -0.23
C ASP A 402 7.04 24.94 1.20
N GLU A 403 6.40 24.25 2.13
CA GLU A 403 6.33 24.60 3.55
C GLU A 403 6.84 23.44 4.41
N LYS A 404 7.23 23.75 5.67
CA LYS A 404 7.69 22.73 6.63
C LYS A 404 6.54 22.22 7.47
N PHE A 405 6.68 21.03 8.04
CA PHE A 405 5.82 20.54 9.11
C PHE A 405 6.02 21.34 10.41
N ASP A 406 5.06 21.25 11.33
CA ASP A 406 5.03 22.03 12.55
C ASP A 406 5.84 21.36 13.68
N ASP A 407 6.64 22.14 14.41
CA ASP A 407 7.33 21.69 15.61
C ASP A 407 6.37 21.54 16.81
N PRO A 408 6.70 20.65 17.77
CA PRO A 408 7.89 19.83 17.91
C PRO A 408 7.80 18.46 17.20
N LEU A 409 6.67 18.08 16.61
CA LEU A 409 6.44 16.77 16.01
C LEU A 409 6.66 16.74 14.48
N GLY A 410 7.39 17.71 13.96
CA GLY A 410 7.75 17.82 12.53
C GLY A 410 9.21 17.48 12.23
N GLU A 411 10.08 17.38 13.25
CA GLU A 411 11.47 16.98 13.09
C GLU A 411 11.59 15.46 12.99
N TYR A 412 12.42 14.96 12.07
CA TYR A 412 12.59 13.52 11.85
C TYR A 412 13.99 13.18 11.29
N SER A 413 14.39 11.92 11.43
CA SER A 413 15.59 11.38 10.81
C SER A 413 15.34 10.77 9.44
N GLY A 414 16.41 10.61 8.65
CA GLY A 414 16.35 9.84 7.39
C GLY A 414 15.89 8.40 7.61
N GLY A 415 16.23 7.79 8.77
CA GLY A 415 15.74 6.47 9.17
C GLY A 415 14.23 6.35 9.20
N ALA A 416 13.53 7.39 9.65
CA ALA A 416 12.07 7.42 9.67
C ALA A 416 11.47 7.47 8.26
N VAL A 417 12.07 8.21 7.34
CA VAL A 417 11.57 8.37 5.97
C VAL A 417 11.55 7.03 5.23
N ILE A 418 12.59 6.21 5.39
CA ILE A 418 12.69 4.92 4.68
C ILE A 418 11.71 3.85 5.17
N PHE A 419 10.96 4.06 6.26
CA PHE A 419 9.85 3.18 6.68
C PHE A 419 8.83 2.93 5.58
N GLY A 420 8.70 3.85 4.63
CA GLY A 420 7.81 3.69 3.50
C GLY A 420 8.21 2.58 2.52
N ALA A 421 9.46 2.15 2.51
CA ALA A 421 10.01 1.09 1.66
C ALA A 421 10.26 -0.19 2.46
N THR A 422 10.11 -1.36 1.81
CA THR A 422 10.41 -2.66 2.46
C THR A 422 11.89 -2.78 2.79
N GLY A 423 12.20 -3.15 4.01
CA GLY A 423 13.55 -3.18 4.60
C GLY A 423 13.92 -1.90 5.34
N GLY A 424 13.12 -0.84 5.20
CA GLY A 424 13.43 0.46 5.81
C GLY A 424 13.27 0.47 7.33
N VAL A 425 12.31 -0.24 7.88
CA VAL A 425 12.15 -0.39 9.34
C VAL A 425 13.33 -1.16 9.91
N MET A 426 13.68 -2.29 9.29
CA MET A 426 14.85 -3.09 9.65
C MET A 426 16.13 -2.26 9.63
N GLU A 427 16.35 -1.51 8.56
CA GLU A 427 17.51 -0.65 8.43
C GLU A 427 17.56 0.44 9.51
N ALA A 428 16.45 1.12 9.78
CA ALA A 428 16.38 2.14 10.81
C ALA A 428 16.63 1.56 12.21
N ALA A 429 16.06 0.39 12.52
CA ALA A 429 16.29 -0.31 13.78
C ALA A 429 17.75 -0.73 13.94
N LEU A 430 18.38 -1.27 12.89
CA LEU A 430 19.79 -1.65 12.91
C LEU A 430 20.71 -0.43 13.15
N ARG A 431 20.43 0.72 12.51
CA ARG A 431 21.20 1.96 12.74
C ARG A 431 21.25 2.35 14.23
N THR A 432 20.14 2.24 14.94
CA THR A 432 20.03 2.60 16.36
C THR A 432 20.56 1.48 17.27
N ALA A 433 20.22 0.22 17.01
CA ALA A 433 20.68 -0.91 17.82
C ALA A 433 22.20 -1.06 17.79
N VAL A 434 22.85 -0.88 16.62
CA VAL A 434 24.30 -0.93 16.49
C VAL A 434 24.95 0.17 17.33
N TYR A 435 24.44 1.39 17.28
CA TYR A 435 24.92 2.48 18.15
C TYR A 435 24.82 2.12 19.63
N TRP A 436 23.70 1.62 20.10
CA TRP A 436 23.52 1.28 21.52
C TRP A 436 24.39 0.10 21.99
N LEU A 437 24.79 -0.79 21.08
CA LEU A 437 25.71 -1.87 21.39
C LEU A 437 27.19 -1.46 21.38
N THR A 438 27.55 -0.51 20.52
CA THR A 438 28.96 -0.11 20.33
C THR A 438 29.32 1.19 21.04
N ASN A 439 28.32 2.03 21.36
CA ASN A 439 28.47 3.41 21.82
C ASN A 439 29.34 4.28 20.87
N ASP A 440 29.33 3.94 19.58
CA ASP A 440 30.10 4.63 18.53
C ASP A 440 29.15 5.12 17.43
N ASP A 441 28.83 6.42 17.45
CA ASP A 441 27.91 7.00 16.48
C ASP A 441 28.60 7.40 15.16
N VAL A 442 29.92 7.53 15.16
CA VAL A 442 30.71 7.99 14.01
C VAL A 442 31.01 6.84 13.06
N ASN A 443 31.45 5.70 13.59
CA ASN A 443 31.89 4.56 12.78
C ASN A 443 30.80 3.50 12.58
N THR A 444 29.58 3.70 13.14
CA THR A 444 28.46 2.77 12.92
C THR A 444 27.91 2.88 11.50
N PRO A 445 27.61 1.75 10.84
CA PRO A 445 27.01 1.75 9.51
C PRO A 445 25.70 2.54 9.46
N VAL A 446 25.45 3.22 8.35
CA VAL A 446 24.19 3.93 8.08
C VAL A 446 23.41 3.23 6.98
N ASP A 447 24.09 2.53 6.06
CA ASP A 447 23.47 1.86 4.93
C ASP A 447 23.58 0.34 5.10
N PHE A 448 22.43 -0.34 5.18
CA PHE A 448 22.29 -1.77 5.25
C PHE A 448 21.62 -2.28 3.96
N THR A 449 22.40 -2.28 2.88
CA THR A 449 21.89 -2.47 1.51
C THR A 449 21.31 -3.87 1.25
N GLU A 450 21.70 -4.88 2.00
CA GLU A 450 21.25 -6.26 1.89
C GLU A 450 19.74 -6.41 2.15
N VAL A 451 19.18 -5.52 2.98
CA VAL A 451 17.74 -5.51 3.30
C VAL A 451 16.92 -4.61 2.38
N ARG A 452 17.55 -3.87 1.45
CA ARG A 452 16.88 -2.99 0.48
C ARG A 452 16.36 -3.75 -0.76
N GLY A 453 15.52 -3.09 -1.55
CA GLY A 453 15.04 -3.55 -2.87
C GLY A 453 13.75 -4.35 -2.83
N ASN A 454 13.24 -4.70 -4.01
CA ASN A 454 11.90 -5.27 -4.22
C ASN A 454 11.83 -6.81 -4.20
N LYS A 455 12.91 -7.52 -3.84
CA LYS A 455 12.88 -8.98 -3.65
C LYS A 455 11.90 -9.32 -2.51
N GLY A 456 11.06 -10.31 -2.71
CA GLY A 456 9.98 -10.64 -1.78
C GLY A 456 10.44 -11.06 -0.39
N ILE A 457 11.50 -11.87 -0.32
CA ILE A 457 12.20 -12.24 0.93
C ILE A 457 13.67 -11.85 0.77
N LYS A 458 14.21 -11.18 1.78
CA LYS A 458 15.62 -10.80 1.90
C LYS A 458 16.12 -11.24 3.26
N GLU A 459 17.36 -11.73 3.31
CA GLU A 459 17.99 -12.25 4.52
C GLU A 459 19.40 -11.68 4.62
N ALA A 460 19.81 -11.33 5.82
CA ALA A 460 21.17 -10.88 6.11
C ALA A 460 21.62 -11.36 7.49
N THR A 461 22.92 -11.36 7.69
CA THR A 461 23.52 -11.63 8.99
C THR A 461 24.56 -10.56 9.27
N TYR A 462 24.42 -9.92 10.41
CA TYR A 462 25.35 -8.90 10.89
C TYR A 462 26.04 -9.38 12.16
N GLU A 463 27.30 -9.00 12.33
CA GLU A 463 28.06 -9.21 13.57
C GLU A 463 28.33 -7.85 14.19
N VAL A 464 27.76 -7.60 15.37
CA VAL A 464 27.82 -6.32 16.07
C VAL A 464 28.24 -6.57 17.51
N ALA A 465 29.37 -5.98 17.93
CA ALA A 465 29.90 -6.12 19.29
C ALA A 465 30.01 -7.60 19.74
N GLY A 466 30.36 -8.51 18.82
CA GLY A 466 30.46 -9.95 19.10
C GLY A 466 29.11 -10.69 19.14
N ILE A 467 27.99 -10.01 18.88
CA ILE A 467 26.66 -10.60 18.78
C ILE A 467 26.32 -10.82 17.31
N LYS A 468 25.94 -12.07 16.98
CA LYS A 468 25.47 -12.42 15.63
C LYS A 468 23.97 -12.21 15.56
N VAL A 469 23.54 -11.30 14.68
CA VAL A 469 22.13 -10.96 14.45
C VAL A 469 21.72 -11.39 13.03
N ARG A 470 20.86 -12.40 12.95
CA ARG A 470 20.27 -12.86 11.69
C ARG A 470 18.94 -12.16 11.50
N VAL A 471 18.77 -11.49 10.37
CA VAL A 471 17.57 -10.73 10.07
C VAL A 471 16.91 -11.21 8.79
N ALA A 472 15.59 -11.06 8.72
CA ALA A 472 14.83 -11.29 7.50
C ALA A 472 13.82 -10.18 7.25
N VAL A 473 13.56 -9.90 5.98
CA VAL A 473 12.55 -8.94 5.53
C VAL A 473 11.62 -9.64 4.54
N ALA A 474 10.31 -9.63 4.81
CA ALA A 474 9.31 -10.14 3.89
C ALA A 474 8.33 -9.04 3.47
N SER A 475 8.09 -8.92 2.16
CA SER A 475 7.11 -7.97 1.61
C SER A 475 6.06 -8.69 0.77
N GLY A 476 4.78 -8.43 1.08
CA GLY A 476 3.64 -9.24 0.65
C GLY A 476 3.42 -10.45 1.56
N LEU A 477 2.16 -10.70 1.92
CA LEU A 477 1.83 -11.72 2.92
C LEU A 477 2.05 -13.17 2.43
N ALA A 478 2.10 -13.40 1.12
CA ALA A 478 2.51 -14.69 0.57
C ALA A 478 3.97 -15.02 0.96
N ASN A 479 4.88 -14.04 0.85
CA ASN A 479 6.27 -14.16 1.28
C ASN A 479 6.38 -14.28 2.81
N ALA A 480 5.56 -13.51 3.54
CA ALA A 480 5.49 -13.63 4.99
C ALA A 480 5.07 -15.04 5.42
N ARG A 481 4.03 -15.62 4.78
CA ARG A 481 3.60 -17.00 5.03
C ARG A 481 4.71 -18.01 4.79
N GLU A 482 5.45 -17.87 3.68
CA GLU A 482 6.59 -18.75 3.38
C GLU A 482 7.66 -18.67 4.46
N LEU A 483 8.09 -17.45 4.81
CA LEU A 483 9.13 -17.21 5.82
C LEU A 483 8.72 -17.77 7.19
N LEU A 484 7.53 -17.42 7.66
CA LEU A 484 7.05 -17.83 8.99
C LEU A 484 6.82 -19.35 9.08
N THR A 485 6.39 -19.99 7.99
CA THR A 485 6.25 -21.44 7.94
C THR A 485 7.61 -22.14 8.14
N LYS A 486 8.68 -21.60 7.55
CA LYS A 486 10.06 -22.10 7.77
C LYS A 486 10.49 -21.90 9.23
N VAL A 487 10.19 -20.73 9.81
CA VAL A 487 10.49 -20.44 11.22
C VAL A 487 9.75 -21.42 12.16
N GLN A 488 8.44 -21.62 11.96
CA GLN A 488 7.65 -22.55 12.78
C GLN A 488 8.14 -24.01 12.69
N LYS A 489 8.64 -24.43 11.53
CA LYS A 489 9.20 -25.77 11.34
C LYS A 489 10.64 -25.92 11.86
N GLY A 490 11.26 -24.83 12.32
CA GLY A 490 12.66 -24.82 12.74
C GLY A 490 13.66 -24.91 11.57
N GLU A 491 13.20 -24.70 10.34
CA GLU A 491 14.04 -24.72 9.12
C GLU A 491 14.85 -23.43 8.94
N ALA A 492 14.43 -22.35 9.61
CA ALA A 492 15.11 -21.05 9.62
C ALA A 492 15.02 -20.41 11.00
N GLN A 493 16.06 -19.65 11.38
CA GLN A 493 16.14 -18.95 12.65
C GLN A 493 16.64 -17.53 12.44
N TYR A 494 15.95 -16.58 13.04
CA TYR A 494 16.26 -15.15 13.00
C TYR A 494 16.10 -14.55 14.40
N GLU A 495 16.81 -13.46 14.64
CA GLU A 495 16.63 -12.65 15.85
C GLU A 495 15.60 -11.54 15.60
N PHE A 496 15.55 -10.98 14.35
CA PHE A 496 14.66 -9.90 14.01
C PHE A 496 14.07 -10.06 12.60
N ILE A 497 12.74 -9.86 12.45
CA ILE A 497 12.03 -9.98 11.17
C ILE A 497 11.20 -8.72 10.91
N GLU A 498 11.35 -8.12 9.74
CA GLU A 498 10.41 -7.12 9.23
C GLU A 498 9.38 -7.77 8.31
N ILE A 499 8.09 -7.48 8.52
CA ILE A 499 7.01 -7.89 7.61
C ILE A 499 6.19 -6.69 7.17
N MET A 500 6.17 -6.45 5.85
CA MET A 500 5.28 -5.51 5.20
C MET A 500 4.16 -6.23 4.46
N ALA A 501 2.89 -5.93 4.77
CA ALA A 501 1.75 -6.56 4.10
C ALA A 501 1.71 -6.31 2.58
N CYS A 502 2.17 -5.14 2.14
CA CYS A 502 2.14 -4.76 0.72
C CYS A 502 3.46 -5.09 0.02
N PRO A 503 3.45 -5.66 -1.20
CA PRO A 503 4.66 -5.88 -1.99
C PRO A 503 5.43 -4.57 -2.24
N GLY A 504 6.68 -4.49 -1.77
CA GLY A 504 7.51 -3.29 -1.85
C GLY A 504 7.38 -2.33 -0.66
N GLY A 505 6.45 -2.56 0.26
CA GLY A 505 6.20 -1.71 1.43
C GLY A 505 5.06 -0.71 1.25
N CYS A 506 5.02 0.32 2.09
CA CYS A 506 3.96 1.33 2.13
C CYS A 506 3.88 2.19 0.85
N ILE A 507 4.97 2.31 0.08
CA ILE A 507 4.99 2.94 -1.25
C ILE A 507 4.00 2.30 -2.24
N ASN A 508 3.60 1.06 -2.01
CA ASN A 508 2.60 0.30 -2.77
C ASN A 508 1.38 -0.05 -1.91
N GLY A 509 1.09 0.75 -0.90
CA GLY A 509 -0.06 0.55 -0.03
C GLY A 509 -1.41 0.63 -0.75
N GLY A 510 -2.42 -0.03 -0.20
CA GLY A 510 -3.77 -0.08 -0.78
C GLY A 510 -4.46 1.28 -0.93
N GLY A 511 -3.98 2.32 -0.21
CA GLY A 511 -4.46 3.71 -0.27
C GLY A 511 -3.66 4.65 -1.20
N GLN A 512 -2.57 4.19 -1.80
CA GLN A 512 -1.75 4.97 -2.72
C GLN A 512 -2.44 5.23 -4.07
N PRO A 513 -2.01 6.25 -4.84
CA PRO A 513 -2.43 6.46 -6.22
C PRO A 513 -2.37 5.18 -7.05
N ARG A 514 -3.42 4.96 -7.83
CA ARG A 514 -3.53 3.75 -8.65
C ARG A 514 -2.65 3.87 -9.88
N VAL A 515 -1.81 2.86 -10.10
CA VAL A 515 -1.00 2.74 -11.31
C VAL A 515 -1.73 1.86 -12.30
N SER A 516 -2.00 2.39 -13.51
CA SER A 516 -2.67 1.63 -14.56
C SER A 516 -1.91 0.35 -14.91
N ALA A 517 -2.63 -0.68 -15.39
CA ALA A 517 -1.98 -1.93 -15.79
C ALA A 517 -0.92 -1.72 -16.88
N GLU A 518 -1.12 -0.75 -17.76
CA GLU A 518 -0.16 -0.41 -18.82
C GLU A 518 1.19 0.04 -18.25
N VAL A 519 1.18 0.89 -17.23
CA VAL A 519 2.41 1.33 -16.54
C VAL A 519 2.95 0.22 -15.65
N ARG A 520 2.10 -0.38 -14.82
CA ARG A 520 2.48 -1.40 -13.83
C ARG A 520 3.18 -2.62 -14.44
N ASN A 521 2.74 -3.05 -15.62
CA ASN A 521 3.28 -4.25 -16.28
C ASN A 521 4.69 -4.03 -16.88
N PHE A 522 5.10 -2.77 -17.11
CA PHE A 522 6.31 -2.44 -17.86
C PHE A 522 7.23 -1.42 -17.17
N THR A 523 6.84 -0.92 -16.01
CA THR A 523 7.61 0.06 -15.23
C THR A 523 7.68 -0.39 -13.78
N ASP A 524 8.90 -0.42 -13.21
CA ASP A 524 9.05 -0.63 -11.77
C ASP A 524 8.74 0.66 -11.00
N TYR A 525 7.44 0.95 -10.87
CA TYR A 525 6.94 2.11 -10.14
C TYR A 525 7.25 2.04 -8.65
N ARG A 526 7.40 0.82 -8.10
CA ARG A 526 7.78 0.61 -6.69
C ARG A 526 9.19 1.08 -6.44
N ALA A 527 10.14 0.71 -7.32
CA ALA A 527 11.51 1.19 -7.23
C ALA A 527 11.60 2.72 -7.37
N LYS A 528 10.82 3.33 -8.28
CA LYS A 528 10.77 4.78 -8.43
C LYS A 528 10.29 5.49 -7.16
N ARG A 529 9.19 5.02 -6.56
CA ARG A 529 8.69 5.58 -5.28
C ARG A 529 9.65 5.34 -4.11
N ALA A 530 10.30 4.16 -4.06
CA ALA A 530 11.30 3.87 -3.04
C ALA A 530 12.54 4.76 -3.17
N SER A 531 13.01 5.01 -4.40
CA SER A 531 14.17 5.87 -4.64
C SER A 531 13.96 7.31 -4.14
N ALA A 532 12.71 7.82 -4.17
CA ALA A 532 12.39 9.11 -3.59
C ALA A 532 12.66 9.13 -2.08
N LEU A 533 12.23 8.09 -1.35
CA LEU A 533 12.44 8.00 0.11
C LEU A 533 13.92 7.82 0.45
N TYR A 534 14.66 6.98 -0.27
CA TYR A 534 16.09 6.81 -0.06
C TYR A 534 16.90 8.08 -0.44
N GLY A 535 16.42 8.86 -1.42
CA GLY A 535 16.96 10.18 -1.72
C GLY A 535 16.81 11.15 -0.54
N LEU A 536 15.60 11.23 0.00
CA LEU A 536 15.32 12.07 1.19
C LEU A 536 16.14 11.63 2.41
N ASP A 537 16.30 10.32 2.67
CA ASP A 537 17.19 9.82 3.73
C ASP A 537 18.63 10.23 3.52
N LYS A 538 19.13 10.12 2.28
CA LYS A 538 20.52 10.48 1.96
C LYS A 538 20.82 11.97 2.21
N ASP A 539 19.84 12.82 1.89
CA ASP A 539 19.95 14.27 2.00
C ASP A 539 19.55 14.80 3.39
N ALA A 540 19.05 13.92 4.28
CA ALA A 540 18.62 14.30 5.63
C ALA A 540 19.82 14.74 6.51
N PRO A 541 19.66 15.82 7.30
CA PRO A 541 20.71 16.31 8.19
C PRO A 541 21.06 15.33 9.32
N ILE A 542 20.05 14.54 9.75
CA ILE A 542 20.22 13.42 10.69
C ILE A 542 19.64 12.16 10.04
N ARG A 543 20.34 11.03 10.17
CA ARG A 543 19.96 9.78 9.50
C ARG A 543 19.59 8.65 10.48
N LYS A 544 19.78 8.85 11.77
CA LYS A 544 19.56 7.87 12.82
C LYS A 544 18.52 8.39 13.82
N SER A 545 17.55 7.59 14.20
CA SER A 545 16.42 8.00 15.05
C SER A 545 16.85 8.53 16.43
N HIS A 546 17.87 7.94 17.03
CA HIS A 546 18.42 8.38 18.33
C HIS A 546 19.13 9.74 18.28
N GLN A 547 19.36 10.32 17.10
CA GLN A 547 19.91 11.66 16.94
C GLN A 547 18.84 12.75 16.92
N ASN A 548 17.55 12.41 16.87
CA ASN A 548 16.45 13.38 16.85
C ASN A 548 16.34 14.11 18.20
N GLU A 549 16.64 15.39 18.22
CA GLU A 549 16.67 16.21 19.45
C GLU A 549 15.27 16.46 20.01
N SER A 550 14.26 16.63 19.15
CA SER A 550 12.86 16.77 19.58
C SER A 550 12.36 15.52 20.28
N LEU A 551 12.85 14.36 19.87
CA LEU A 551 12.52 13.07 20.50
C LEU A 551 13.20 12.93 21.87
N LYS A 552 14.49 13.27 21.98
CA LYS A 552 15.19 13.31 23.28
C LYS A 552 14.49 14.23 24.26
N LYS A 553 14.02 15.38 23.78
CA LYS A 553 13.25 16.33 24.58
C LYS A 553 11.91 15.76 25.04
N LEU A 554 11.19 15.03 24.18
CA LEU A 554 9.95 14.35 24.53
C LEU A 554 10.16 13.36 25.70
N TYR A 555 11.24 12.56 25.65
CA TYR A 555 11.56 11.65 26.75
C TYR A 555 11.95 12.42 28.03
N ALA A 556 12.82 13.40 27.94
CA ALA A 556 13.28 14.17 29.09
C ALA A 556 12.15 14.96 29.78
N GLU A 557 11.21 15.53 29.03
CA GLU A 557 10.13 16.36 29.57
C GLU A 557 8.88 15.58 29.95
N TYR A 558 8.61 14.43 29.29
CA TYR A 558 7.29 13.81 29.39
C TYR A 558 7.29 12.28 29.58
N LEU A 559 7.94 11.51 28.69
CA LEU A 559 7.87 10.05 28.71
C LEU A 559 8.76 9.41 29.78
N GLY A 560 9.85 10.06 30.17
CA GLY A 560 10.85 9.51 31.09
C GLY A 560 11.89 8.66 30.36
N GLU A 561 11.99 7.38 30.71
CA GLU A 561 12.94 6.43 30.10
C GLU A 561 12.30 5.68 28.93
N ILE A 562 13.14 5.28 27.96
CA ILE A 562 12.71 4.38 26.86
C ILE A 562 12.33 3.03 27.49
N GLY A 563 11.16 2.47 27.10
CA GLY A 563 10.60 1.28 27.72
C GLY A 563 10.08 1.49 29.16
N GLY A 564 10.10 2.74 29.67
CA GLY A 564 9.58 3.07 31.01
C GLY A 564 8.06 2.95 31.11
N GLU A 565 7.52 3.00 32.32
CA GLU A 565 6.09 2.77 32.60
C GLU A 565 5.17 3.69 31.78
N LYS A 566 5.48 5.00 31.71
CA LYS A 566 4.67 5.97 30.98
C LYS A 566 4.79 5.77 29.45
N ALA A 567 5.99 5.48 28.94
CA ALA A 567 6.20 5.13 27.55
C ALA A 567 5.44 3.86 27.19
N HIS A 568 5.51 2.83 28.03
CA HIS A 568 4.78 1.59 27.82
C HIS A 568 3.26 1.79 27.79
N HIS A 569 2.70 2.59 28.70
CA HIS A 569 1.26 2.89 28.73
C HIS A 569 0.78 3.59 27.46
N LEU A 570 1.54 4.57 26.95
CA LEU A 570 1.13 5.39 25.82
C LEU A 570 1.43 4.74 24.45
N LEU A 571 2.54 4.00 24.35
CA LEU A 571 3.15 3.64 23.07
C LEU A 571 3.08 2.14 22.76
N HIS A 572 2.60 1.31 23.68
CA HIS A 572 2.53 -0.14 23.47
C HIS A 572 1.08 -0.64 23.36
N THR A 573 0.91 -1.82 22.81
CA THR A 573 -0.38 -2.45 22.49
C THR A 573 -0.33 -3.97 22.70
N THR A 574 -1.48 -4.60 22.60
CA THR A 574 -1.65 -6.05 22.72
C THR A 574 -2.26 -6.66 21.45
N TYR A 575 -2.18 -7.97 21.31
CA TYR A 575 -2.67 -8.70 20.16
C TYR A 575 -3.65 -9.79 20.57
N VAL A 576 -4.60 -10.10 19.68
CA VAL A 576 -5.65 -11.08 19.94
C VAL A 576 -5.60 -12.21 18.90
N LYS A 577 -5.98 -13.42 19.32
CA LYS A 577 -6.16 -14.53 18.39
C LYS A 577 -7.53 -14.39 17.71
N ARG A 578 -7.57 -14.43 16.37
CA ARG A 578 -8.81 -14.31 15.58
C ARG A 578 -9.14 -15.61 14.87
N GLY A 579 -10.42 -15.92 14.77
CA GLY A 579 -10.90 -16.99 13.90
C GLY A 579 -10.84 -16.59 12.42
N LEU A 580 -10.98 -17.60 11.53
CA LEU A 580 -11.01 -17.33 10.08
C LEU A 580 -12.36 -16.77 9.62
N TYR A 581 -13.42 -17.00 10.37
CA TYR A 581 -14.78 -16.52 10.13
C TYR A 581 -15.39 -16.07 11.47
N LYS A 582 -16.32 -15.11 11.39
CA LYS A 582 -17.17 -14.72 12.53
C LYS A 582 -18.36 -15.64 12.65
#